data_a1e5841dc8c6a8b09f9f93b7d7baf310
#
_entry.id   a1e5841dc8c6a8b09f9f93b7d7baf310
#
_cell.length_a   1.000
_cell.length_b   1.000
_cell.length_c   1.000
_cell.angle_alpha   90.00
_cell.angle_beta   90.00
_cell.angle_gamma   90.00
#
_symmetry.space_group_name_H-M   'P 1'
#
loop_
_entity.id
_entity.type
_entity.pdbx_description
1 polymer ?
#
loop_
_entity_poly.entity_id
_entity_poly.type
_entity_poly.pdbx_seq_one_letter_code
_entity_poly.pdbx_strand_id
1 'polypeptide(L)'
;MRVIVAEARVPFARDGAQLHAHSLVTQLRLRGHDAESVALPFHGRKDELLHEAAAWRMLNLSTSNARTVDVLIATRFPTWFARHPRKVVWLIHQHRAAYDLFGTPYSDFTDSEEDAQLRAQLTALDSKMFAECERIVTNARNTARRVQRFNGIAATPLYHPPPLAEQLRNGPYGDYILLVARLEPLKRVDLAINAMAHVDRSMRLVIVGDGSQRVALERLAAQSDAAARITFTGALWGSAVADLYAGARAVLYTPYDEDYGYVTLEAFLSGKPVITATDSGGPLEFVRDGVNGFVRAPHPEPVASAINRVAADQTLAERLGRDGQSAARAITWDGVIEQLLG
;
A
#
# COMPACT_ATOMS: atom_id res chain seq x y z
N MET A 1 18.04 11.35 18.81
CA MET A 1 18.89 10.69 17.80
C MET A 1 18.77 11.44 16.48
N ARG A 2 19.83 11.41 15.65
CA ARG A 2 19.78 11.90 14.26
C ARG A 2 19.51 10.72 13.33
N VAL A 3 18.40 10.79 12.62
CA VAL A 3 17.88 9.68 11.81
C VAL A 3 17.72 10.12 10.36
N ILE A 4 18.24 9.36 9.42
CA ILE A 4 17.97 9.53 8.00
C ILE A 4 16.98 8.46 7.56
N VAL A 5 15.92 8.87 6.87
CA VAL A 5 14.99 7.99 6.16
C VAL A 5 15.33 8.02 4.67
N ALA A 6 15.78 6.89 4.12
CA ALA A 6 16.13 6.79 2.71
C ALA A 6 14.86 6.51 1.86
N GLU A 7 14.69 7.32 0.82
CA GLU A 7 13.51 7.31 -0.04
C GLU A 7 13.90 7.20 -1.52
N ALA A 8 13.42 6.18 -2.22
CA ALA A 8 13.48 6.11 -3.68
C ALA A 8 12.23 6.81 -4.26
N ARG A 9 12.39 8.01 -4.80
CA ARG A 9 11.28 8.89 -5.16
C ARG A 9 10.95 8.81 -6.65
N VAL A 10 9.71 8.49 -6.98
CA VAL A 10 9.21 8.66 -8.36
C VAL A 10 8.81 10.13 -8.55
N PRO A 11 9.48 10.88 -9.43
CA PRO A 11 9.15 12.29 -9.66
C PRO A 11 7.68 12.48 -10.08
N PHE A 12 7.05 13.53 -9.58
CA PHE A 12 5.66 13.91 -9.87
C PHE A 12 4.59 12.89 -9.44
N ALA A 13 4.98 11.74 -8.87
CA ALA A 13 4.04 10.78 -8.30
C ALA A 13 3.86 11.02 -6.79
N ARG A 14 2.65 10.70 -6.30
CA ARG A 14 2.36 10.57 -4.87
C ARG A 14 1.89 9.14 -4.62
N ASP A 15 2.78 8.31 -4.15
CA ASP A 15 2.47 6.91 -3.85
C ASP A 15 2.52 6.61 -2.35
N GLY A 16 2.04 5.42 -1.98
CA GLY A 16 2.04 4.99 -0.58
C GLY A 16 3.43 4.93 0.06
N ALA A 17 4.48 4.68 -0.72
CA ALA A 17 5.85 4.62 -0.22
C ALA A 17 6.40 6.00 0.14
N GLN A 18 6.09 7.04 -0.66
CA GLN A 18 6.44 8.42 -0.32
C GLN A 18 5.70 8.90 0.91
N LEU A 19 4.39 8.60 0.99
CA LEU A 19 3.57 8.93 2.16
C LEU A 19 4.09 8.22 3.41
N HIS A 20 4.53 6.98 3.30
CA HIS A 20 5.16 6.22 4.38
C HIS A 20 6.43 6.89 4.90
N ALA A 21 7.38 7.21 4.02
CA ALA A 21 8.62 7.86 4.40
C ALA A 21 8.38 9.23 5.04
N HIS A 22 7.47 10.03 4.47
CA HIS A 22 7.09 11.33 5.01
C HIS A 22 6.45 11.22 6.41
N SER A 23 5.51 10.28 6.59
CA SER A 23 4.89 10.03 7.89
C SER A 23 5.91 9.58 8.93
N LEU A 24 6.83 8.70 8.55
CA LEU A 24 7.91 8.25 9.44
C LEU A 24 8.77 9.43 9.92
N VAL A 25 9.24 10.29 9.00
CA VAL A 25 10.02 11.49 9.37
C VAL A 25 9.22 12.39 10.30
N THR A 26 7.96 12.65 10.00
CA THR A 26 7.07 13.46 10.83
C THR A 26 6.93 12.87 12.25
N GLN A 27 6.69 11.57 12.35
CA GLN A 27 6.50 10.90 13.63
C GLN A 27 7.78 10.78 14.45
N LEU A 28 8.94 10.67 13.82
CA LEU A 28 10.25 10.75 14.48
C LEU A 28 10.46 12.15 15.07
N ARG A 29 10.18 13.21 14.31
CA ARG A 29 10.32 14.60 14.76
C ARG A 29 9.40 14.93 15.94
N LEU A 30 8.14 14.48 15.88
CA LEU A 30 7.16 14.66 16.96
C LEU A 30 7.64 14.02 18.29
N ARG A 31 8.50 13.01 18.22
CA ARG A 31 9.10 12.33 19.39
C ARG A 31 10.49 12.85 19.75
N GLY A 32 10.89 14.01 19.24
CA GLY A 32 12.13 14.69 19.61
C GLY A 32 13.39 14.16 18.92
N HIS A 33 13.25 13.38 17.84
CA HIS A 33 14.38 12.98 17.02
C HIS A 33 14.68 14.04 15.94
N ASP A 34 15.97 14.24 15.63
CA ASP A 34 16.41 15.03 14.49
C ASP A 34 16.37 14.14 13.25
N ALA A 35 15.27 14.19 12.49
CA ALA A 35 15.01 13.25 11.40
C ALA A 35 14.80 13.97 10.06
N GLU A 36 15.42 13.45 9.01
CA GLU A 36 15.28 13.95 7.64
C GLU A 36 15.17 12.82 6.63
N SER A 37 14.58 13.10 5.44
CA SER A 37 14.62 12.19 4.31
C SER A 37 15.77 12.52 3.37
N VAL A 38 16.45 11.49 2.88
CA VAL A 38 17.35 11.57 1.72
C VAL A 38 16.71 10.79 0.58
N ALA A 39 16.48 11.47 -0.54
CA ALA A 39 15.77 10.93 -1.68
C ALA A 39 16.63 10.96 -2.94
N LEU A 40 16.66 9.86 -3.69
CA LEU A 40 17.12 9.83 -5.08
C LEU A 40 15.93 9.57 -6.01
N PRO A 41 15.95 10.12 -7.25
CA PRO A 41 14.98 9.75 -8.27
C PRO A 41 14.99 8.25 -8.52
N PHE A 42 13.81 7.68 -8.75
CA PHE A 42 13.62 6.27 -9.06
C PHE A 42 12.66 6.13 -10.24
N HIS A 43 13.09 5.49 -11.30
CA HIS A 43 12.29 5.27 -12.50
C HIS A 43 11.72 3.85 -12.54
N GLY A 44 12.43 2.88 -11.95
CA GLY A 44 12.01 1.49 -11.85
C GLY A 44 12.00 0.74 -13.18
N ARG A 45 12.70 1.23 -14.19
CA ARG A 45 12.87 0.57 -15.48
C ARG A 45 13.90 -0.55 -15.38
N LYS A 46 13.66 -1.69 -16.03
CA LYS A 46 14.56 -2.85 -15.98
C LYS A 46 16.02 -2.51 -16.28
N ASP A 47 16.24 -1.74 -17.32
CA ASP A 47 17.57 -1.32 -17.78
C ASP A 47 18.30 -0.36 -16.82
N GLU A 48 17.60 0.26 -15.89
CA GLU A 48 18.15 1.22 -14.93
C GLU A 48 18.31 0.65 -13.50
N LEU A 49 17.70 -0.47 -13.16
CA LEU A 49 17.64 -0.98 -11.79
C LEU A 49 19.01 -1.15 -11.12
N LEU A 50 20.00 -1.67 -11.86
CA LEU A 50 21.37 -1.84 -11.35
C LEU A 50 22.10 -0.51 -11.20
N HIS A 51 21.86 0.45 -12.08
CA HIS A 51 22.41 1.80 -11.98
C HIS A 51 21.84 2.55 -10.79
N GLU A 52 20.52 2.45 -10.56
CA GLU A 52 19.85 3.03 -9.41
C GLU A 52 20.34 2.41 -8.09
N ALA A 53 20.55 1.09 -8.05
CA ALA A 53 21.14 0.40 -6.91
C ALA A 53 22.60 0.84 -6.67
N ALA A 54 23.40 0.98 -7.74
CA ALA A 54 24.77 1.47 -7.65
C ALA A 54 24.83 2.93 -7.16
N ALA A 55 23.93 3.79 -7.61
CA ALA A 55 23.84 5.18 -7.13
C ALA A 55 23.63 5.24 -5.62
N TRP A 56 22.70 4.44 -5.08
CA TRP A 56 22.51 4.33 -3.64
C TRP A 56 23.74 3.77 -2.93
N ARG A 57 24.44 2.79 -3.52
CA ARG A 57 25.65 2.19 -2.93
C ARG A 57 26.80 3.19 -2.79
N MET A 58 26.86 4.21 -3.64
CA MET A 58 27.88 5.27 -3.53
C MET A 58 27.65 6.19 -2.34
N LEU A 59 26.42 6.30 -1.82
CA LEU A 59 26.11 7.16 -0.70
C LEU A 59 26.63 6.57 0.62
N ASN A 60 27.40 7.38 1.36
CA ASN A 60 27.71 7.13 2.75
C ASN A 60 26.94 8.15 3.59
N LEU A 61 25.94 7.66 4.33
CA LEU A 61 25.04 8.49 5.12
C LEU A 61 25.34 8.45 6.63
N SER A 62 26.58 8.08 6.99
CA SER A 62 27.00 8.01 8.40
C SER A 62 27.25 9.38 9.05
N THR A 63 27.44 10.42 8.24
CA THR A 63 27.69 11.78 8.73
C THR A 63 27.00 12.82 7.85
N SER A 64 26.59 13.93 8.46
CA SER A 64 26.07 15.12 7.77
C SER A 64 26.49 16.36 8.54
N ASN A 65 27.03 17.39 7.84
CA ASN A 65 27.55 18.63 8.46
C ASN A 65 28.50 18.34 9.65
N ALA A 66 29.47 17.46 9.46
CA ALA A 66 30.45 17.03 10.48
C ALA A 66 29.82 16.43 11.77
N ARG A 67 28.56 16.04 11.73
CA ARG A 67 27.88 15.36 12.84
C ARG A 67 27.52 13.94 12.44
N THR A 68 27.62 13.01 13.39
CA THR A 68 27.22 11.62 13.20
C THR A 68 25.72 11.51 12.97
N VAL A 69 25.31 10.69 12.03
CA VAL A 69 23.95 10.17 11.87
C VAL A 69 23.88 8.87 12.68
N ASP A 70 22.90 8.76 13.57
CA ASP A 70 22.81 7.61 14.48
C ASP A 70 22.23 6.38 13.81
N VAL A 71 21.22 6.56 12.92
CA VAL A 71 20.51 5.46 12.25
C VAL A 71 20.12 5.87 10.83
N LEU A 72 20.29 4.94 9.89
CA LEU A 72 19.70 4.98 8.57
C LEU A 72 18.51 4.00 8.49
N ILE A 73 17.31 4.50 8.16
CA ILE A 73 16.13 3.68 7.90
C ILE A 73 15.89 3.64 6.39
N ALA A 74 16.09 2.47 5.78
CA ALA A 74 15.80 2.23 4.37
C ALA A 74 14.39 1.64 4.20
N THR A 75 13.65 2.03 3.15
CA THR A 75 12.22 1.71 3.05
C THR A 75 11.85 0.79 1.89
N ARG A 76 12.26 1.09 0.66
CA ARG A 76 11.99 0.28 -0.53
C ARG A 76 13.23 0.18 -1.42
N PHE A 77 13.20 -0.76 -2.39
CA PHE A 77 14.25 -0.88 -3.39
C PHE A 77 14.51 0.47 -4.09
N PRO A 78 15.79 0.86 -4.24
CA PRO A 78 17.04 0.23 -3.79
C PRO A 78 17.69 0.91 -2.57
N THR A 79 16.94 1.54 -1.66
CA THR A 79 17.44 2.40 -0.59
C THR A 79 18.39 1.70 0.40
N TRP A 80 18.25 0.40 0.61
CA TRP A 80 19.14 -0.39 1.49
C TRP A 80 20.55 -0.62 0.95
N PHE A 81 20.82 -0.19 -0.28
CA PHE A 81 22.18 -0.18 -0.82
C PHE A 81 23.05 0.93 -0.20
N ALA A 82 22.48 2.00 0.33
CA ALA A 82 23.24 3.05 1.01
C ALA A 82 24.10 2.50 2.15
N ARG A 83 25.26 3.12 2.38
CA ARG A 83 26.21 2.71 3.41
C ARG A 83 25.94 3.46 4.71
N HIS A 84 25.82 2.71 5.80
CA HIS A 84 25.70 3.23 7.16
C HIS A 84 26.05 2.14 8.16
N PRO A 85 26.78 2.41 9.26
CA PRO A 85 27.15 1.42 10.27
C PRO A 85 25.94 0.84 11.01
N ARG A 86 24.88 1.64 11.23
CA ARG A 86 23.64 1.23 11.86
C ARG A 86 22.48 1.42 10.86
N LYS A 87 22.25 0.41 10.04
CA LYS A 87 21.23 0.39 8.98
C LYS A 87 20.08 -0.51 9.37
N VAL A 88 18.86 0.05 9.42
CA VAL A 88 17.61 -0.65 9.64
C VAL A 88 16.82 -0.61 8.32
N VAL A 89 16.24 -1.73 7.93
CA VAL A 89 15.32 -1.77 6.79
C VAL A 89 13.90 -1.92 7.31
N TRP A 90 13.06 -0.95 7.01
CA TRP A 90 11.60 -1.11 7.12
C TRP A 90 11.05 -1.35 5.73
N LEU A 91 11.06 -2.62 5.33
CA LEU A 91 10.79 -3.04 3.96
C LEU A 91 9.31 -2.87 3.60
N ILE A 92 9.05 -2.02 2.62
CA ILE A 92 7.73 -1.89 1.97
C ILE A 92 7.60 -2.98 0.90
N HIS A 93 8.56 -3.07 0.00
CA HIS A 93 8.68 -4.11 -1.03
C HIS A 93 10.07 -4.09 -1.68
N GLN A 94 10.49 -5.24 -2.22
CA GLN A 94 11.56 -5.34 -3.21
C GLN A 94 11.09 -4.77 -4.56
N HIS A 95 11.89 -4.92 -5.63
CA HIS A 95 11.41 -4.60 -6.98
C HIS A 95 10.46 -5.70 -7.47
N ARG A 96 9.17 -5.53 -7.22
CA ARG A 96 8.13 -6.58 -7.31
C ARG A 96 8.07 -7.30 -8.65
N ALA A 97 8.30 -6.59 -9.77
CA ALA A 97 8.28 -7.18 -11.09
C ALA A 97 9.33 -8.30 -11.25
N ALA A 98 10.50 -8.16 -10.61
CA ALA A 98 11.54 -9.18 -10.60
C ALA A 98 11.28 -10.31 -9.59
N TYR A 99 10.40 -10.12 -8.60
CA TYR A 99 10.15 -11.02 -7.48
C TYR A 99 8.78 -11.69 -7.56
N ASP A 100 7.83 -11.21 -6.81
CA ASP A 100 6.52 -11.84 -6.59
C ASP A 100 5.56 -11.69 -7.77
N LEU A 101 5.72 -10.66 -8.58
CA LEU A 101 4.90 -10.44 -9.77
C LEU A 101 5.43 -11.15 -11.02
N PHE A 102 6.65 -11.70 -10.98
CA PHE A 102 7.19 -12.45 -12.11
C PHE A 102 6.28 -13.62 -12.51
N GLY A 103 6.06 -13.78 -13.81
CA GLY A 103 5.14 -14.78 -14.35
C GLY A 103 3.66 -14.41 -14.26
N THR A 104 3.34 -13.19 -13.82
CA THR A 104 1.97 -12.64 -13.83
C THR A 104 1.83 -11.56 -14.92
N PRO A 105 0.60 -11.20 -15.32
CA PRO A 105 0.37 -10.10 -16.27
C PRO A 105 0.83 -8.72 -15.78
N TYR A 106 1.30 -8.63 -14.53
CA TYR A 106 1.71 -7.39 -13.87
C TYR A 106 3.23 -7.18 -13.85
N SER A 107 3.99 -8.11 -14.42
CA SER A 107 5.45 -8.02 -14.55
C SER A 107 5.85 -7.67 -15.98
N ASP A 108 6.84 -6.83 -16.12
CA ASP A 108 7.54 -6.55 -17.37
C ASP A 108 8.75 -7.47 -17.61
N PHE A 109 9.05 -8.35 -16.64
CA PHE A 109 10.05 -9.40 -16.81
C PHE A 109 9.45 -10.60 -17.55
N THR A 110 10.26 -11.18 -18.44
CA THR A 110 9.92 -12.34 -19.27
C THR A 110 10.77 -13.56 -18.92
N ASP A 111 10.53 -14.70 -19.58
CA ASP A 111 11.34 -15.92 -19.45
C ASP A 111 12.64 -15.87 -20.29
N SER A 112 13.05 -14.70 -20.78
CA SER A 112 14.32 -14.54 -21.50
C SER A 112 15.51 -14.79 -20.58
N GLU A 113 16.63 -15.25 -21.17
CA GLU A 113 17.88 -15.48 -20.42
C GLU A 113 18.38 -14.19 -19.77
N GLU A 114 18.25 -13.05 -20.44
CA GLU A 114 18.63 -11.73 -19.94
C GLU A 114 17.84 -11.36 -18.69
N ASP A 115 16.50 -11.50 -18.72
CA ASP A 115 15.64 -11.22 -17.57
C ASP A 115 15.91 -12.20 -16.41
N ALA A 116 16.19 -13.48 -16.71
CA ALA A 116 16.55 -14.46 -15.69
C ALA A 116 17.86 -14.10 -15.00
N GLN A 117 18.89 -13.68 -15.77
CA GLN A 117 20.17 -13.22 -15.23
C GLN A 117 19.99 -11.95 -14.38
N LEU A 118 19.25 -10.96 -14.86
CA LEU A 118 18.99 -9.72 -14.10
C LEU A 118 18.27 -10.01 -12.78
N ARG A 119 17.24 -10.87 -12.79
CA ARG A 119 16.52 -11.27 -11.57
C ARG A 119 17.44 -11.97 -10.57
N ALA A 120 18.25 -12.90 -11.02
CA ALA A 120 19.22 -13.60 -10.17
C ALA A 120 20.21 -12.61 -9.55
N GLN A 121 20.71 -11.67 -10.34
CA GLN A 121 21.64 -10.64 -9.90
C GLN A 121 21.00 -9.70 -8.88
N LEU A 122 19.77 -9.22 -9.11
CA LEU A 122 19.04 -8.37 -8.16
C LEU A 122 18.81 -9.10 -6.83
N THR A 123 18.38 -10.36 -6.87
CA THR A 123 18.13 -11.17 -5.66
C THR A 123 19.42 -11.38 -4.87
N ALA A 124 20.53 -11.68 -5.55
CA ALA A 124 21.83 -11.86 -4.90
C ALA A 124 22.35 -10.56 -4.26
N LEU A 125 22.21 -9.44 -4.97
CA LEU A 125 22.60 -8.12 -4.47
C LEU A 125 21.74 -7.68 -3.28
N ASP A 126 20.43 -7.84 -3.36
CA ASP A 126 19.52 -7.53 -2.23
C ASP A 126 19.89 -8.36 -1.01
N SER A 127 20.09 -9.67 -1.16
CA SER A 127 20.48 -10.57 -0.06
C SER A 127 21.81 -10.15 0.58
N LYS A 128 22.78 -9.74 -0.25
CA LYS A 128 24.07 -9.21 0.22
C LYS A 128 23.90 -7.92 1.01
N MET A 129 23.04 -6.98 0.55
CA MET A 129 22.81 -5.71 1.23
C MET A 129 21.99 -5.89 2.51
N PHE A 130 21.06 -6.83 2.53
CA PHE A 130 20.30 -7.19 3.74
C PHE A 130 21.20 -7.77 4.83
N ALA A 131 22.24 -8.52 4.47
CA ALA A 131 23.22 -9.03 5.43
C ALA A 131 24.05 -7.92 6.12
N GLU A 132 24.11 -6.72 5.55
CA GLU A 132 24.74 -5.55 6.16
C GLU A 132 23.81 -4.80 7.14
N CYS A 133 22.55 -5.19 7.25
CA CYS A 133 21.56 -4.46 8.05
C CYS A 133 21.52 -5.01 9.48
N GLU A 134 21.44 -4.10 10.45
CA GLU A 134 21.26 -4.46 11.86
C GLU A 134 19.91 -5.17 12.07
N ARG A 135 18.88 -4.72 11.36
CA ARG A 135 17.52 -5.23 11.50
C ARG A 135 16.73 -5.07 10.20
N ILE A 136 15.86 -6.04 9.93
CA ILE A 136 14.88 -5.98 8.84
C ILE A 136 13.50 -6.22 9.44
N VAL A 137 12.64 -5.22 9.31
CA VAL A 137 11.20 -5.32 9.59
C VAL A 137 10.43 -5.03 8.30
N THR A 138 9.18 -5.43 8.22
CA THR A 138 8.34 -5.24 7.04
C THR A 138 7.08 -4.46 7.41
N ASN A 139 6.45 -3.82 6.44
CA ASN A 139 5.17 -3.14 6.67
C ASN A 139 3.99 -4.11 6.87
N ALA A 140 4.13 -5.36 6.42
CA ALA A 140 3.06 -6.36 6.46
C ALA A 140 3.62 -7.78 6.56
N ARG A 141 2.82 -8.71 7.02
CA ARG A 141 3.11 -10.15 7.02
C ARG A 141 3.25 -10.70 5.59
N ASN A 142 2.50 -10.13 4.65
CA ASN A 142 2.61 -10.42 3.23
C ASN A 142 4.02 -10.13 2.71
N THR A 143 4.56 -8.96 3.02
CA THR A 143 5.93 -8.57 2.67
C THR A 143 6.97 -9.43 3.41
N ALA A 144 6.73 -9.80 4.69
CA ALA A 144 7.61 -10.70 5.42
C ALA A 144 7.72 -12.08 4.76
N ARG A 145 6.60 -12.63 4.29
CA ARG A 145 6.60 -13.90 3.54
C ARG A 145 7.38 -13.82 2.23
N ARG A 146 7.32 -12.67 1.53
CA ARG A 146 8.11 -12.47 0.30
C ARG A 146 9.61 -12.44 0.58
N VAL A 147 10.06 -11.68 1.57
CA VAL A 147 11.50 -11.63 1.90
C VAL A 147 12.01 -12.97 2.43
N GLN A 148 11.19 -13.71 3.16
CA GLN A 148 11.53 -15.08 3.55
C GLN A 148 11.64 -16.01 2.34
N ARG A 149 10.70 -15.93 1.39
CA ARG A 149 10.68 -16.77 0.19
C ARG A 149 11.88 -16.52 -0.73
N PHE A 150 12.22 -15.26 -0.96
CA PHE A 150 13.20 -14.89 -1.99
C PHE A 150 14.60 -14.67 -1.45
N ASN A 151 14.74 -14.26 -0.19
CA ASN A 151 16.04 -13.93 0.41
C ASN A 151 16.36 -14.79 1.64
N GLY A 152 15.48 -15.70 2.06
CA GLY A 152 15.71 -16.58 3.21
C GLY A 152 15.70 -15.87 4.57
N ILE A 153 15.21 -14.63 4.65
CA ILE A 153 15.30 -13.79 5.84
C ILE A 153 13.96 -13.78 6.58
N ALA A 154 13.98 -14.14 7.85
CA ALA A 154 12.84 -13.95 8.73
C ALA A 154 12.73 -12.47 9.14
N ALA A 155 11.59 -11.84 8.84
CA ALA A 155 11.33 -10.45 9.18
C ALA A 155 10.02 -10.32 9.96
N THR A 156 9.99 -9.40 10.92
CA THR A 156 8.81 -9.11 11.74
C THR A 156 7.94 -8.05 11.06
N PRO A 157 6.62 -8.26 10.92
CA PRO A 157 5.72 -7.23 10.42
C PRO A 157 5.55 -6.11 11.46
N LEU A 158 5.63 -4.88 11.00
CA LEU A 158 5.47 -3.67 11.82
C LEU A 158 4.37 -2.81 11.19
N TYR A 159 3.16 -2.96 11.70
CA TYR A 159 1.99 -2.21 11.23
C TYR A 159 2.02 -0.77 11.74
N HIS A 160 1.51 0.15 10.93
CA HIS A 160 1.49 1.57 11.24
C HIS A 160 0.19 2.24 10.78
N PRO A 161 -0.22 3.35 11.42
CA PRO A 161 -1.41 4.09 11.01
C PRO A 161 -1.24 4.64 9.58
N PRO A 162 -2.34 4.74 8.80
CA PRO A 162 -2.29 5.41 7.51
C PRO A 162 -2.03 6.91 7.68
N PRO A 163 -1.41 7.58 6.69
CA PRO A 163 -1.10 9.01 6.76
C PRO A 163 -2.33 9.91 7.00
N LEU A 164 -3.50 9.44 6.59
CA LEU A 164 -4.77 10.16 6.71
C LEU A 164 -5.45 9.98 8.08
N ALA A 165 -4.90 9.16 8.98
CA ALA A 165 -5.57 8.69 10.20
C ALA A 165 -6.22 9.79 11.04
N GLU A 166 -5.55 10.95 11.21
CA GLU A 166 -6.05 12.06 12.04
C GLU A 166 -7.22 12.83 11.40
N GLN A 167 -7.44 12.69 10.09
CA GLN A 167 -8.52 13.34 9.36
C GLN A 167 -9.74 12.46 9.19
N LEU A 168 -9.61 11.16 9.44
CA LEU A 168 -10.68 10.18 9.28
C LEU A 168 -11.66 10.24 10.44
N ARG A 169 -12.93 10.17 10.13
CA ARG A 169 -14.03 10.25 11.09
C ARG A 169 -15.21 9.39 10.70
N ASN A 170 -15.99 9.01 11.67
CA ASN A 170 -17.28 8.37 11.42
C ASN A 170 -18.24 9.37 10.73
N GLY A 171 -19.17 8.81 9.97
CA GLY A 171 -20.23 9.56 9.31
C GLY A 171 -21.38 8.65 8.89
N PRO A 172 -22.39 9.19 8.20
CA PRO A 172 -23.56 8.43 7.78
C PRO A 172 -23.17 7.30 6.82
N TYR A 173 -24.04 6.28 6.73
CA TYR A 173 -23.92 5.19 5.77
C TYR A 173 -24.78 5.52 4.54
N GLY A 174 -24.17 6.20 3.56
CA GLY A 174 -24.84 6.66 2.36
C GLY A 174 -25.17 5.55 1.35
N ASP A 175 -25.53 5.96 0.15
CA ASP A 175 -25.99 5.10 -0.95
C ASP A 175 -24.88 4.78 -1.97
N TYR A 176 -23.61 4.79 -1.54
CA TYR A 176 -22.48 4.48 -2.42
C TYR A 176 -21.43 3.58 -1.80
N ILE A 177 -20.80 2.82 -2.65
CA ILE A 177 -19.56 2.10 -2.39
C ILE A 177 -18.41 2.99 -2.81
N LEU A 178 -17.42 3.16 -1.92
CA LEU A 178 -16.23 3.93 -2.20
C LEU A 178 -15.09 3.00 -2.65
N LEU A 179 -14.41 3.37 -3.73
CA LEU A 179 -13.16 2.77 -4.17
C LEU A 179 -12.10 3.86 -4.24
N VAL A 180 -11.00 3.70 -3.49
CA VAL A 180 -9.87 4.63 -3.50
C VAL A 180 -8.63 3.87 -3.97
N ALA A 181 -8.06 4.25 -5.10
CA ALA A 181 -6.87 3.59 -5.63
C ALA A 181 -6.16 4.45 -6.68
N ARG A 182 -4.86 4.18 -6.90
CA ARG A 182 -4.27 4.55 -8.18
C ARG A 182 -4.93 3.70 -9.27
N LEU A 183 -5.27 4.28 -10.40
CA LEU A 183 -5.92 3.57 -11.50
C LEU A 183 -4.89 2.79 -12.33
N GLU A 184 -4.29 1.79 -11.70
CA GLU A 184 -3.27 0.90 -12.26
C GLU A 184 -3.79 -0.55 -12.33
N PRO A 185 -3.28 -1.41 -13.23
CA PRO A 185 -3.80 -2.77 -13.43
C PRO A 185 -3.89 -3.59 -12.14
N LEU A 186 -2.87 -3.51 -11.27
CA LEU A 186 -2.84 -4.21 -9.97
C LEU A 186 -3.98 -3.85 -9.02
N LYS A 187 -4.66 -2.71 -9.23
CA LYS A 187 -5.76 -2.27 -8.36
C LYS A 187 -7.12 -2.83 -8.78
N ARG A 188 -7.21 -3.45 -9.96
CA ARG A 188 -8.38 -4.17 -10.49
C ARG A 188 -9.68 -3.37 -10.37
N VAL A 189 -9.64 -2.09 -10.75
CA VAL A 189 -10.81 -1.21 -10.74
C VAL A 189 -11.87 -1.68 -11.73
N ASP A 190 -11.46 -2.37 -12.80
CA ASP A 190 -12.30 -3.06 -13.76
C ASP A 190 -13.21 -4.12 -13.10
N LEU A 191 -12.69 -4.86 -12.11
CA LEU A 191 -13.49 -5.81 -11.33
C LEU A 191 -14.64 -5.09 -10.60
N ALA A 192 -14.39 -3.93 -10.01
CA ALA A 192 -15.41 -3.14 -9.33
C ALA A 192 -16.49 -2.64 -10.32
N ILE A 193 -16.06 -2.12 -11.48
CA ILE A 193 -16.97 -1.65 -12.53
C ILE A 193 -17.86 -2.79 -13.03
N ASN A 194 -17.27 -3.94 -13.32
CA ASN A 194 -18.01 -5.11 -13.80
C ASN A 194 -18.98 -5.67 -12.73
N ALA A 195 -18.62 -5.61 -11.46
CA ALA A 195 -19.48 -6.02 -10.37
C ALA A 195 -20.77 -5.17 -10.30
N MET A 196 -20.72 -3.89 -10.69
CA MET A 196 -21.88 -2.98 -10.63
C MET A 196 -23.06 -3.42 -11.52
N ALA A 197 -22.83 -4.26 -12.51
CA ALA A 197 -23.92 -4.85 -13.31
C ALA A 197 -24.84 -5.77 -12.47
N HIS A 198 -24.29 -6.36 -11.39
CA HIS A 198 -24.98 -7.29 -10.50
C HIS A 198 -25.36 -6.65 -9.14
N VAL A 199 -25.07 -5.35 -8.96
CA VAL A 199 -25.36 -4.61 -7.73
C VAL A 199 -26.74 -3.95 -7.82
N ASP A 200 -27.47 -3.95 -6.70
CA ASP A 200 -28.76 -3.29 -6.55
C ASP A 200 -28.72 -1.83 -7.07
N ARG A 201 -29.78 -1.43 -7.76
CA ARG A 201 -29.85 -0.13 -8.45
C ARG A 201 -29.82 1.07 -7.51
N SER A 202 -30.11 0.89 -6.22
CA SER A 202 -30.02 1.93 -5.18
C SER A 202 -28.59 2.32 -4.84
N MET A 203 -27.59 1.49 -5.21
CA MET A 203 -26.19 1.73 -4.87
C MET A 203 -25.41 2.31 -6.04
N ARG A 204 -24.58 3.28 -5.74
CA ARG A 204 -23.62 3.91 -6.66
C ARG A 204 -22.20 3.44 -6.36
N LEU A 205 -21.28 3.59 -7.30
CA LEU A 205 -19.85 3.41 -7.14
C LEU A 205 -19.14 4.76 -7.32
N VAL A 206 -18.39 5.19 -6.30
CA VAL A 206 -17.56 6.38 -6.36
C VAL A 206 -16.10 5.94 -6.39
N ILE A 207 -15.42 6.27 -7.49
CA ILE A 207 -14.01 5.91 -7.74
C ILE A 207 -13.15 7.17 -7.56
N VAL A 208 -12.26 7.12 -6.58
CA VAL A 208 -11.29 8.19 -6.28
C VAL A 208 -9.90 7.73 -6.70
N GLY A 209 -9.27 8.51 -7.53
CA GLY A 209 -7.91 8.27 -7.98
C GLY A 209 -7.66 8.65 -9.42
N ASP A 210 -6.40 8.49 -9.82
CA ASP A 210 -5.91 8.69 -11.19
C ASP A 210 -4.83 7.65 -11.50
N GLY A 211 -4.51 7.46 -12.77
CA GLY A 211 -3.48 6.52 -13.21
C GLY A 211 -3.56 6.15 -14.68
N SER A 212 -2.67 5.24 -15.08
CA SER A 212 -2.49 4.85 -16.48
C SER A 212 -3.74 4.23 -17.12
N GLN A 213 -4.61 3.61 -16.31
CA GLN A 213 -5.83 2.93 -16.78
C GLN A 213 -7.07 3.84 -16.83
N ARG A 214 -6.99 5.11 -16.44
CA ARG A 214 -8.15 5.98 -16.30
C ARG A 214 -9.05 5.98 -17.54
N VAL A 215 -8.51 6.27 -18.70
CA VAL A 215 -9.28 6.35 -19.96
C VAL A 215 -9.95 5.02 -20.30
N ALA A 216 -9.25 3.91 -20.10
CA ALA A 216 -9.79 2.57 -20.35
C ALA A 216 -10.93 2.23 -19.37
N LEU A 217 -10.78 2.57 -18.09
CA LEU A 217 -11.78 2.32 -17.05
C LEU A 217 -13.02 3.20 -17.23
N GLU A 218 -12.87 4.48 -17.60
CA GLU A 218 -14.00 5.37 -17.91
C GLU A 218 -14.78 4.85 -19.12
N ARG A 219 -14.09 4.34 -20.15
CA ARG A 219 -14.74 3.70 -21.31
C ARG A 219 -15.48 2.42 -20.91
N LEU A 220 -14.86 1.56 -20.08
CA LEU A 220 -15.51 0.36 -19.58
C LEU A 220 -16.78 0.70 -18.79
N ALA A 221 -16.71 1.69 -17.90
CA ALA A 221 -17.86 2.15 -17.12
C ALA A 221 -18.97 2.69 -18.02
N ALA A 222 -18.64 3.50 -19.04
CA ALA A 222 -19.62 4.07 -19.99
C ALA A 222 -20.35 3.01 -20.82
N GLN A 223 -19.72 1.85 -21.04
CA GLN A 223 -20.30 0.73 -21.78
C GLN A 223 -21.10 -0.24 -20.90
N SER A 224 -21.09 -0.07 -19.58
CA SER A 224 -21.78 -0.94 -18.64
C SER A 224 -23.24 -0.51 -18.44
N ASP A 225 -24.12 -1.45 -18.09
CA ASP A 225 -25.51 -1.18 -17.70
C ASP A 225 -25.61 -0.33 -16.41
N ALA A 226 -24.50 -0.16 -15.70
CA ALA A 226 -24.38 0.63 -14.49
C ALA A 226 -23.79 2.03 -14.74
N ALA A 227 -23.60 2.47 -15.99
CA ALA A 227 -22.88 3.71 -16.33
C ALA A 227 -23.38 4.93 -15.53
N ALA A 228 -24.70 5.11 -15.40
CA ALA A 228 -25.30 6.24 -14.66
C ALA A 228 -25.03 6.22 -13.13
N ARG A 229 -24.50 5.10 -12.60
CA ARG A 229 -24.25 4.88 -11.17
C ARG A 229 -22.76 4.84 -10.82
N ILE A 230 -21.86 5.04 -11.78
CA ILE A 230 -20.42 5.03 -11.61
C ILE A 230 -19.88 6.45 -11.80
N THR A 231 -19.16 6.95 -10.80
CA THR A 231 -18.59 8.29 -10.83
C THR A 231 -17.08 8.23 -10.58
N PHE A 232 -16.31 8.86 -11.46
CA PHE A 232 -14.87 9.09 -11.27
C PHE A 232 -14.67 10.53 -10.79
N THR A 233 -14.04 10.70 -9.63
CA THR A 233 -13.76 12.03 -9.05
C THR A 233 -12.41 12.59 -9.47
N GLY A 234 -11.54 11.76 -10.03
CA GLY A 234 -10.11 12.05 -10.11
C GLY A 234 -9.42 11.86 -8.77
N ALA A 235 -8.16 12.26 -8.66
CA ALA A 235 -7.40 12.18 -7.43
C ALA A 235 -7.88 13.23 -6.41
N LEU A 236 -8.17 12.79 -5.19
CA LEU A 236 -8.53 13.65 -4.07
C LEU A 236 -7.58 13.40 -2.89
N TRP A 237 -7.41 14.40 -2.04
CA TRP A 237 -6.48 14.37 -0.92
C TRP A 237 -7.08 14.99 0.34
N GLY A 238 -6.53 14.64 1.50
CA GLY A 238 -6.88 15.26 2.79
C GLY A 238 -8.36 15.12 3.12
N SER A 239 -8.98 16.22 3.55
CA SER A 239 -10.39 16.24 3.99
C SER A 239 -11.37 15.80 2.91
N ALA A 240 -11.09 16.10 1.63
CA ALA A 240 -11.99 15.75 0.53
C ALA A 240 -12.17 14.22 0.39
N VAL A 241 -11.09 13.43 0.50
CA VAL A 241 -11.21 11.98 0.48
C VAL A 241 -11.72 11.45 1.83
N ALA A 242 -11.36 12.08 2.95
CA ALA A 242 -11.88 11.71 4.27
C ALA A 242 -13.41 11.85 4.37
N ASP A 243 -13.99 12.87 3.74
CA ASP A 243 -15.43 13.07 3.67
C ASP A 243 -16.12 11.95 2.88
N LEU A 244 -15.51 11.49 1.80
CA LEU A 244 -16.02 10.34 1.04
C LEU A 244 -15.95 9.04 1.83
N TYR A 245 -14.87 8.81 2.59
CA TYR A 245 -14.84 7.67 3.52
C TYR A 245 -15.96 7.77 4.54
N ALA A 246 -16.14 8.93 5.17
CA ALA A 246 -17.16 9.15 6.21
C ALA A 246 -18.59 8.89 5.71
N GLY A 247 -18.90 9.24 4.44
CA GLY A 247 -20.24 9.08 3.85
C GLY A 247 -20.50 7.76 3.15
N ALA A 248 -19.51 6.88 2.98
CA ALA A 248 -19.66 5.62 2.24
C ALA A 248 -20.53 4.60 2.99
N ARG A 249 -21.21 3.69 2.26
CA ARG A 249 -21.84 2.49 2.80
C ARG A 249 -20.79 1.44 3.19
N ALA A 250 -19.84 1.23 2.31
CA ALA A 250 -18.69 0.34 2.48
C ALA A 250 -17.56 0.79 1.56
N VAL A 251 -16.37 0.26 1.77
CA VAL A 251 -15.21 0.47 0.89
C VAL A 251 -14.91 -0.82 0.16
N LEU A 252 -14.81 -0.73 -1.17
CA LEU A 252 -14.37 -1.83 -2.02
C LEU A 252 -12.90 -1.66 -2.34
N TYR A 253 -12.08 -2.62 -1.92
CA TYR A 253 -10.65 -2.61 -2.17
C TYR A 253 -10.15 -4.01 -2.50
N THR A 254 -10.02 -4.31 -3.79
CA THR A 254 -9.72 -5.65 -4.32
C THR A 254 -8.43 -5.68 -5.14
N PRO A 255 -7.29 -5.12 -4.65
CA PRO A 255 -6.03 -5.17 -5.39
C PRO A 255 -5.53 -6.60 -5.54
N TYR A 256 -4.61 -6.83 -6.47
CA TYR A 256 -3.86 -8.08 -6.55
C TYR A 256 -2.62 -8.01 -5.66
N ASP A 257 -2.52 -8.92 -4.69
CA ASP A 257 -1.36 -9.12 -3.81
C ASP A 257 -0.72 -7.81 -3.30
N GLU A 258 -1.54 -6.94 -2.70
CA GLU A 258 -1.11 -5.66 -2.15
C GLU A 258 -0.10 -5.84 -1.01
N ASP A 259 0.83 -4.90 -0.87
CA ASP A 259 1.84 -4.94 0.19
C ASP A 259 1.20 -4.72 1.56
N TYR A 260 0.55 -3.58 1.76
CA TYR A 260 -0.06 -3.17 3.03
C TYR A 260 -1.55 -2.82 2.89
N GLY A 261 -1.86 -1.85 2.02
CA GLY A 261 -3.23 -1.43 1.73
C GLY A 261 -3.80 -0.44 2.73
N TYR A 262 -3.27 0.79 2.76
CA TYR A 262 -3.78 1.88 3.61
C TYR A 262 -5.30 2.06 3.55
N VAL A 263 -5.88 1.89 2.38
CA VAL A 263 -7.32 2.00 2.12
C VAL A 263 -8.15 1.15 3.08
N THR A 264 -7.66 -0.04 3.45
CA THR A 264 -8.32 -0.92 4.42
C THR A 264 -8.38 -0.28 5.81
N LEU A 265 -7.28 0.28 6.29
CA LEU A 265 -7.22 0.94 7.59
C LEU A 265 -7.95 2.28 7.58
N GLU A 266 -7.91 3.02 6.47
CA GLU A 266 -8.63 4.28 6.28
C GLU A 266 -10.15 4.04 6.35
N ALA A 267 -10.65 3.00 5.68
CA ALA A 267 -12.04 2.59 5.77
C ALA A 267 -12.43 2.24 7.22
N PHE A 268 -11.63 1.42 7.89
CA PHE A 268 -11.89 1.02 9.27
C PHE A 268 -11.85 2.22 10.24
N LEU A 269 -10.88 3.11 10.12
CA LEU A 269 -10.82 4.33 10.94
C LEU A 269 -12.03 5.24 10.72
N SER A 270 -12.64 5.18 9.53
CA SER A 270 -13.90 5.88 9.23
C SER A 270 -15.16 5.09 9.64
N GLY A 271 -14.99 3.95 10.32
CA GLY A 271 -16.09 3.08 10.74
C GLY A 271 -16.78 2.36 9.58
N LYS A 272 -16.11 2.16 8.44
CA LYS A 272 -16.71 1.53 7.25
C LYS A 272 -16.19 0.12 7.05
N PRO A 273 -17.07 -0.87 6.75
CA PRO A 273 -16.65 -2.21 6.41
C PRO A 273 -15.91 -2.25 5.08
N VAL A 274 -15.01 -3.22 4.93
CA VAL A 274 -14.22 -3.40 3.71
C VAL A 274 -14.65 -4.68 2.99
N ILE A 275 -14.82 -4.56 1.68
CA ILE A 275 -15.00 -5.70 0.77
C ILE A 275 -13.67 -5.88 0.03
N THR A 276 -13.05 -7.04 0.14
CA THR A 276 -11.78 -7.36 -0.49
C THR A 276 -11.79 -8.71 -1.18
N ALA A 277 -10.74 -9.04 -1.92
CA ALA A 277 -10.63 -10.31 -2.64
C ALA A 277 -9.71 -11.30 -1.92
N THR A 278 -9.90 -12.60 -2.18
CA THR A 278 -9.13 -13.70 -1.56
C THR A 278 -7.64 -13.67 -1.88
N ASP A 279 -7.23 -12.90 -2.88
CA ASP A 279 -5.85 -12.74 -3.34
C ASP A 279 -5.31 -11.31 -3.17
N SER A 280 -5.95 -10.50 -2.31
CA SER A 280 -5.60 -9.09 -2.12
C SER A 280 -4.33 -8.85 -1.29
N GLY A 281 -3.70 -9.88 -0.72
CA GLY A 281 -2.44 -9.73 0.03
C GLY A 281 -2.61 -9.02 1.37
N GLY A 282 -1.95 -7.87 1.57
CA GLY A 282 -1.97 -7.10 2.82
C GLY A 282 -3.35 -6.80 3.41
N PRO A 283 -4.38 -6.40 2.65
CA PRO A 283 -5.74 -6.24 3.15
C PRO A 283 -6.28 -7.45 3.92
N LEU A 284 -5.88 -8.68 3.56
CA LEU A 284 -6.30 -9.91 4.24
C LEU A 284 -5.73 -10.06 5.67
N GLU A 285 -4.78 -9.25 6.06
CA GLU A 285 -4.25 -9.21 7.42
C GLU A 285 -5.20 -8.49 8.38
N PHE A 286 -6.04 -7.62 7.85
CA PHE A 286 -6.95 -6.76 8.59
C PHE A 286 -8.42 -7.16 8.41
N VAL A 287 -8.82 -7.57 7.20
CA VAL A 287 -10.21 -7.94 6.89
C VAL A 287 -10.48 -9.39 7.30
N ARG A 288 -11.47 -9.57 8.20
CA ARG A 288 -11.99 -10.88 8.62
C ARG A 288 -13.40 -11.06 8.07
N ASP A 289 -13.60 -12.10 7.25
CA ASP A 289 -14.89 -12.36 6.60
C ASP A 289 -16.05 -12.46 7.60
N GLY A 290 -17.12 -11.69 7.37
CA GLY A 290 -18.30 -11.64 8.23
C GLY A 290 -18.14 -10.94 9.58
N VAL A 291 -16.91 -10.53 9.96
CA VAL A 291 -16.60 -9.86 11.22
C VAL A 291 -16.49 -8.34 11.03
N ASN A 292 -15.59 -7.88 10.17
CA ASN A 292 -15.36 -6.46 9.92
C ASN A 292 -15.40 -6.10 8.41
N GLY A 293 -15.82 -7.04 7.58
CA GLY A 293 -15.90 -6.89 6.14
C GLY A 293 -16.21 -8.21 5.45
N PHE A 294 -15.94 -8.26 4.16
CA PHE A 294 -16.13 -9.46 3.36
C PHE A 294 -14.88 -9.75 2.52
N VAL A 295 -14.52 -11.05 2.45
CA VAL A 295 -13.46 -11.58 1.58
C VAL A 295 -14.13 -12.45 0.52
N ARG A 296 -13.97 -12.10 -0.76
CA ARG A 296 -14.66 -12.77 -1.88
C ARG A 296 -13.69 -13.21 -2.97
N ALA A 297 -14.08 -14.22 -3.75
CA ALA A 297 -13.35 -14.56 -4.97
C ALA A 297 -13.26 -13.33 -5.88
N PRO A 298 -12.15 -13.11 -6.62
CA PRO A 298 -11.95 -11.93 -7.47
C PRO A 298 -12.74 -12.02 -8.78
N HIS A 299 -14.07 -12.15 -8.65
CA HIS A 299 -15.03 -12.19 -9.75
C HIS A 299 -16.20 -11.23 -9.49
N PRO A 300 -16.84 -10.68 -10.54
CA PRO A 300 -17.88 -9.67 -10.40
C PRO A 300 -19.04 -10.09 -9.50
N GLU A 301 -19.58 -11.30 -9.66
CA GLU A 301 -20.77 -11.77 -8.93
C GLU A 301 -20.51 -11.97 -7.43
N PRO A 302 -19.43 -12.62 -6.96
CA PRO A 302 -19.10 -12.71 -5.55
C PRO A 302 -18.90 -11.34 -4.88
N VAL A 303 -18.23 -10.41 -5.59
CA VAL A 303 -18.03 -9.03 -5.11
C VAL A 303 -19.37 -8.31 -4.99
N ALA A 304 -20.21 -8.37 -6.03
CA ALA A 304 -21.55 -7.79 -6.04
C ALA A 304 -22.44 -8.36 -4.93
N SER A 305 -22.37 -9.67 -4.67
CA SER A 305 -23.12 -10.31 -3.59
C SER A 305 -22.74 -9.69 -2.22
N ALA A 306 -21.46 -9.41 -1.96
CA ALA A 306 -21.03 -8.76 -0.73
C ALA A 306 -21.53 -7.30 -0.65
N ILE A 307 -21.49 -6.57 -1.77
CA ILE A 307 -22.03 -5.21 -1.86
C ILE A 307 -23.54 -5.21 -1.56
N ASN A 308 -24.31 -6.11 -2.17
CA ASN A 308 -25.75 -6.21 -1.97
C ASN A 308 -26.13 -6.52 -0.51
N ARG A 309 -25.32 -7.30 0.19
CA ARG A 309 -25.53 -7.57 1.63
C ARG A 309 -25.44 -6.31 2.49
N VAL A 310 -24.43 -5.47 2.28
CA VAL A 310 -24.29 -4.20 3.04
C VAL A 310 -25.24 -3.12 2.53
N ALA A 311 -25.70 -3.22 1.29
CA ALA A 311 -26.73 -2.34 0.73
C ALA A 311 -28.11 -2.60 1.37
N ALA A 312 -28.50 -3.87 1.47
CA ALA A 312 -29.79 -4.30 2.01
C ALA A 312 -29.89 -4.14 3.53
N ASP A 313 -28.77 -4.24 4.27
CA ASP A 313 -28.74 -4.19 5.73
C ASP A 313 -27.68 -3.17 6.22
N GLN A 314 -28.16 -1.95 6.53
CA GLN A 314 -27.32 -0.91 7.09
C GLN A 314 -26.81 -1.27 8.48
N THR A 315 -27.59 -1.94 9.32
CA THR A 315 -27.18 -2.36 10.65
C THR A 315 -26.00 -3.33 10.59
N LEU A 316 -26.01 -4.23 9.61
CA LEU A 316 -24.87 -5.10 9.32
C LEU A 316 -23.63 -4.28 8.96
N ALA A 317 -23.77 -3.30 8.03
CA ALA A 317 -22.65 -2.46 7.65
C ALA A 317 -22.07 -1.69 8.85
N GLU A 318 -22.93 -1.14 9.71
CA GLU A 318 -22.52 -0.42 10.94
C GLU A 318 -21.78 -1.34 11.94
N ARG A 319 -22.29 -2.55 12.14
CA ARG A 319 -21.63 -3.53 13.03
C ARG A 319 -20.24 -3.88 12.51
N LEU A 320 -20.15 -4.28 11.23
CA LEU A 320 -18.87 -4.62 10.60
C LEU A 320 -17.87 -3.44 10.64
N GLY A 321 -18.35 -2.22 10.40
CA GLY A 321 -17.52 -1.03 10.45
C GLY A 321 -16.97 -0.74 11.85
N ARG A 322 -17.78 -0.89 12.91
CA ARG A 322 -17.33 -0.74 14.31
C ARG A 322 -16.27 -1.75 14.69
N ASP A 323 -16.44 -3.01 14.28
CA ASP A 323 -15.47 -4.08 14.56
C ASP A 323 -14.12 -3.80 13.86
N GLY A 324 -14.17 -3.30 12.62
CA GLY A 324 -12.99 -2.86 11.89
C GLY A 324 -12.29 -1.67 12.55
N GLN A 325 -13.07 -0.68 12.98
CA GLN A 325 -12.54 0.53 13.63
C GLN A 325 -11.80 0.22 14.93
N SER A 326 -12.35 -0.69 15.75
CA SER A 326 -11.71 -1.12 16.99
C SER A 326 -10.33 -1.76 16.71
N ALA A 327 -10.24 -2.60 15.69
CA ALA A 327 -8.98 -3.23 15.29
C ALA A 327 -7.95 -2.23 14.76
N ALA A 328 -8.38 -1.27 13.93
CA ALA A 328 -7.48 -0.28 13.32
C ALA A 328 -6.92 0.72 14.35
N ARG A 329 -7.70 1.12 15.35
CA ARG A 329 -7.25 2.04 16.42
C ARG A 329 -6.17 1.46 17.32
N ALA A 330 -5.98 0.15 17.37
CA ALA A 330 -4.91 -0.50 18.11
C ALA A 330 -3.53 -0.33 17.45
N ILE A 331 -3.48 0.09 16.19
CA ILE A 331 -2.24 0.34 15.44
C ILE A 331 -1.79 1.77 15.73
N THR A 332 -0.62 1.93 16.39
CA THR A 332 -0.10 3.24 16.82
C THR A 332 1.34 3.44 16.38
N TRP A 333 1.78 4.69 16.31
CA TRP A 333 3.15 5.03 15.95
C TRP A 333 4.16 4.81 17.06
N ASP A 334 3.75 4.77 18.34
CA ASP A 334 4.67 4.63 19.46
C ASP A 334 5.41 3.29 19.41
N GLY A 335 4.68 2.19 19.24
CA GLY A 335 5.29 0.87 19.09
C GLY A 335 6.15 0.74 17.82
N VAL A 336 5.80 1.48 16.76
CA VAL A 336 6.60 1.51 15.52
C VAL A 336 7.97 2.14 15.76
N ILE A 337 8.00 3.33 16.35
CA ILE A 337 9.26 4.07 16.56
C ILE A 337 10.16 3.33 17.53
N GLU A 338 9.61 2.76 18.61
CA GLU A 338 10.35 1.95 19.56
C GLU A 338 11.04 0.75 18.87
N GLN A 339 10.31 0.02 18.03
CA GLN A 339 10.87 -1.13 17.31
C GLN A 339 11.88 -0.75 16.22
N LEU A 340 11.79 0.43 15.64
CA LEU A 340 12.75 0.88 14.63
C LEU A 340 14.06 1.39 15.22
N LEU A 341 14.02 2.03 16.39
CA LEU A 341 15.17 2.69 17.00
C LEU A 341 15.83 1.90 18.14
N GLY A 342 15.04 1.03 18.79
CA GLY A 342 15.42 0.21 19.96
C GLY A 342 16.26 -0.90 19.66
#